data_855e873d8a5c1ae7dc904e8c6e79487a
#
_entry.id   855e873d8a5c1ae7dc904e8c6e79487a
#
_cell.length_a   1.000
_cell.length_b   1.000
_cell.length_c   1.000
_cell.angle_alpha   90.00
_cell.angle_beta   90.00
_cell.angle_gamma   90.00
#
_symmetry.space_group_name_H-M   'P 1'
#
loop_
_entity.id
_entity.type
_entity.pdbx_description
1 polymer ?
#
loop_
_entity_poly.entity_id
_entity_poly.type
_entity_poly.pdbx_seq_one_letter_code
_entity_poly.pdbx_strand_id
1 'polypeptide(L)'
;MSLTIGIVGLPNVGKSTLFNALTKNDVLAANYPFATIEPNVGVVGLPDERLGKLAELFGSEKILPAPVSFVDIAGLVRGASKGQGRGNAFLANIRDASAICQVVRAFSDPNVLHVDGKVSPADDIETINTELILADLQTVEKALPRLQKEAKLKKEKAATVAAAEAAFKLLNDGVTLYQGAGPAGIELDLLAELHLLTTKPFLYVFNVDETELGNEAFLDELRALVAPAEAVFMDAKIESELIELDEADALELLQSTGQSEPGLNRLIRVGFDTLGLQTYLTAGPKEARAWTVPVGATAPEAAGVIHSDFQRGFIKAEIVSYDDLVAAGSMSAAKAAGKVRMEGKDYIMKDGDVVEFRFNV
;
A
#
# COMPACT_ATOMS: atom_id res chain seq x y z
N MET A 1 -3.12 -3.85 14.14
CA MET A 1 -1.77 -3.63 13.61
C MET A 1 -1.90 -2.59 12.52
N SER A 2 -1.02 -1.59 12.47
CA SER A 2 -0.99 -0.65 11.34
C SER A 2 -0.51 -1.41 10.10
N LEU A 3 -1.24 -1.29 8.98
CA LEU A 3 -0.83 -1.86 7.71
C LEU A 3 0.37 -1.06 7.18
N THR A 4 1.43 -1.76 6.78
CA THR A 4 2.69 -1.15 6.35
C THR A 4 3.12 -1.68 4.99
N ILE A 5 3.76 -0.82 4.20
CA ILE A 5 4.34 -1.15 2.90
C ILE A 5 5.86 -1.24 3.07
N GLY A 6 6.42 -2.41 2.87
CA GLY A 6 7.88 -2.61 2.93
C GLY A 6 8.55 -2.21 1.62
N ILE A 7 9.42 -1.20 1.65
CA ILE A 7 10.20 -0.77 0.47
C ILE A 7 11.43 -1.66 0.37
N VAL A 8 11.56 -2.38 -0.73
CA VAL A 8 12.68 -3.26 -1.04
C VAL A 8 13.33 -2.87 -2.36
N GLY A 9 14.56 -3.32 -2.59
CA GLY A 9 15.27 -3.07 -3.85
C GLY A 9 16.72 -3.48 -3.75
N LEU A 10 17.36 -3.71 -4.88
CA LEU A 10 18.78 -3.96 -4.98
C LEU A 10 19.58 -2.69 -4.58
N PRO A 11 20.86 -2.80 -4.26
CA PRO A 11 21.69 -1.63 -4.03
C PRO A 11 21.72 -0.67 -5.23
N ASN A 12 21.77 0.63 -4.95
CA ASN A 12 21.90 1.71 -5.96
C ASN A 12 20.73 1.85 -6.96
N VAL A 13 19.52 1.38 -6.59
CA VAL A 13 18.30 1.57 -7.40
C VAL A 13 17.57 2.89 -7.10
N GLY A 14 18.03 3.67 -6.12
CA GLY A 14 17.35 4.90 -5.67
C GLY A 14 16.45 4.72 -4.45
N LYS A 15 16.44 3.53 -3.81
CA LYS A 15 15.57 3.21 -2.67
C LYS A 15 15.67 4.21 -1.53
N SER A 16 16.89 4.54 -1.08
CA SER A 16 17.10 5.49 0.02
C SER A 16 16.73 6.92 -0.37
N THR A 17 16.95 7.31 -1.62
CA THR A 17 16.50 8.61 -2.16
C THR A 17 14.99 8.71 -2.10
N LEU A 18 14.30 7.69 -2.58
CA LEU A 18 12.85 7.60 -2.53
C LEU A 18 12.31 7.65 -1.10
N PHE A 19 12.87 6.83 -0.20
CA PHE A 19 12.42 6.80 1.21
C PHE A 19 12.65 8.14 1.92
N ASN A 20 13.79 8.78 1.69
CA ASN A 20 14.06 10.11 2.23
C ASN A 20 13.10 11.16 1.67
N ALA A 21 12.77 11.09 0.39
CA ALA A 21 11.78 11.98 -0.23
C ALA A 21 10.39 11.75 0.39
N LEU A 22 9.95 10.52 0.56
CA LEU A 22 8.70 10.19 1.24
C LEU A 22 8.65 10.75 2.67
N THR A 23 9.73 10.61 3.44
CA THR A 23 9.76 11.00 4.86
C THR A 23 9.98 12.51 5.08
N LYS A 24 10.63 13.22 4.15
CA LYS A 24 10.71 14.69 4.19
C LYS A 24 9.37 15.37 3.97
N ASN A 25 8.47 14.73 3.23
CA ASN A 25 7.10 15.19 3.00
C ASN A 25 6.20 15.02 4.25
N ASP A 26 6.78 14.64 5.40
CA ASP A 26 6.09 14.26 6.63
C ASP A 26 5.61 15.49 7.43
N VAL A 27 4.61 16.20 6.91
CA VAL A 27 3.85 17.25 7.64
C VAL A 27 2.96 16.63 8.73
N LEU A 28 2.80 15.29 8.71
CA LEU A 28 1.83 14.59 9.56
C LEU A 28 2.40 14.10 10.90
N ALA A 29 3.70 13.84 11.02
CA ALA A 29 4.28 13.33 12.28
C ALA A 29 3.99 14.23 13.48
N ALA A 30 3.86 15.54 13.26
CA ALA A 30 3.50 16.53 14.30
C ALA A 30 2.01 16.50 14.70
N ASN A 31 1.12 15.96 13.86
CA ASN A 31 -0.33 16.03 14.06
C ASN A 31 -0.97 14.70 14.53
N TYR A 32 -0.23 13.59 14.52
CA TYR A 32 -0.69 12.30 15.04
C TYR A 32 -0.08 12.03 16.41
N PRO A 33 -0.86 12.09 17.50
CA PRO A 33 -0.36 11.96 18.87
C PRO A 33 0.19 10.56 19.22
N PHE A 34 0.12 9.59 18.30
CA PHE A 34 0.57 8.21 18.49
C PHE A 34 1.60 7.74 17.45
N ALA A 35 2.14 8.64 16.62
CA ALA A 35 3.24 8.29 15.73
C ALA A 35 4.52 8.10 16.57
N THR A 36 4.80 6.87 16.97
CA THR A 36 6.12 6.48 17.46
C THR A 36 7.08 6.60 16.28
N ILE A 37 8.09 7.46 16.40
CA ILE A 37 9.17 7.55 15.41
C ILE A 37 10.01 6.29 15.57
N GLU A 38 9.65 5.25 14.83
CA GLU A 38 10.51 4.07 14.72
C GLU A 38 11.56 4.32 13.63
N PRO A 39 12.82 3.92 13.87
CA PRO A 39 13.85 4.05 12.83
C PRO A 39 13.39 3.29 11.57
N ASN A 40 13.53 3.93 10.41
CA ASN A 40 13.17 3.39 9.10
C ASN A 40 11.65 3.23 8.83
N VAL A 41 10.79 3.88 9.61
CA VAL A 41 9.34 3.96 9.33
C VAL A 41 9.00 5.40 8.96
N GLY A 42 8.40 5.60 7.79
CA GLY A 42 7.84 6.87 7.34
C GLY A 42 6.31 6.79 7.31
N VAL A 43 5.64 7.78 7.91
CA VAL A 43 4.18 7.88 7.87
C VAL A 43 3.81 9.13 7.07
N VAL A 44 3.13 8.95 5.96
CA VAL A 44 2.78 10.03 5.03
C VAL A 44 1.28 10.14 4.87
N GLY A 45 0.79 11.34 4.54
CA GLY A 45 -0.63 11.58 4.28
C GLY A 45 -1.03 11.12 2.88
N LEU A 46 -2.15 10.39 2.79
CA LEU A 46 -2.80 10.10 1.52
C LEU A 46 -3.30 11.42 0.90
N PRO A 47 -2.81 11.82 -0.29
CA PRO A 47 -3.32 13.00 -0.97
C PRO A 47 -4.81 12.84 -1.29
N ASP A 48 -5.64 13.72 -0.72
CA ASP A 48 -7.10 13.69 -0.89
C ASP A 48 -7.66 15.13 -0.96
N GLU A 49 -7.95 15.59 -2.17
CA GLU A 49 -8.49 16.93 -2.43
C GLU A 49 -9.86 17.15 -1.81
N ARG A 50 -10.61 16.06 -1.54
CA ARG A 50 -11.94 16.11 -0.93
C ARG A 50 -11.91 16.77 0.45
N LEU A 51 -10.82 16.59 1.19
CA LEU A 51 -10.66 17.15 2.53
C LEU A 51 -10.60 18.68 2.54
N GLY A 52 -9.91 19.27 1.57
CA GLY A 52 -9.86 20.73 1.42
C GLY A 52 -11.25 21.32 1.20
N LYS A 53 -12.02 20.70 0.30
CA LYS A 53 -13.39 21.13 0.01
C LYS A 53 -14.35 20.96 1.19
N LEU A 54 -14.22 19.86 1.94
CA LEU A 54 -14.99 19.66 3.17
C LEU A 54 -14.59 20.67 4.25
N ALA A 55 -13.31 20.99 4.39
CA ALA A 55 -12.83 21.97 5.35
C ALA A 55 -13.41 23.37 5.06
N GLU A 56 -13.48 23.79 3.79
CA GLU A 56 -14.16 25.02 3.39
C GLU A 56 -15.65 24.99 3.75
N LEU A 57 -16.35 23.89 3.43
CA LEU A 57 -17.79 23.75 3.62
C LEU A 57 -18.21 23.77 5.10
N PHE A 58 -17.39 23.20 5.98
CA PHE A 58 -17.67 23.11 7.42
C PHE A 58 -16.94 24.15 8.26
N GLY A 59 -16.05 24.97 7.67
CA GLY A 59 -15.19 25.91 8.37
C GLY A 59 -14.20 25.21 9.30
N SER A 60 -13.64 24.07 8.86
CA SER A 60 -12.76 23.26 9.69
C SER A 60 -11.42 23.94 9.93
N GLU A 61 -10.95 23.91 11.20
CA GLU A 61 -9.65 24.48 11.59
C GLU A 61 -8.46 23.64 11.13
N LYS A 62 -8.67 22.33 10.93
CA LYS A 62 -7.60 21.38 10.59
C LYS A 62 -8.04 20.41 9.49
N ILE A 63 -7.08 20.00 8.68
CA ILE A 63 -7.23 18.94 7.67
C ILE A 63 -6.33 17.80 8.07
N LEU A 64 -6.89 16.58 8.19
CA LEU A 64 -6.18 15.37 8.61
C LEU A 64 -6.39 14.26 7.57
N PRO A 65 -5.44 14.07 6.63
CA PRO A 65 -5.51 12.99 5.64
C PRO A 65 -5.33 11.62 6.28
N ALA A 66 -5.71 10.56 5.58
CA ALA A 66 -5.46 9.19 6.01
C ALA A 66 -3.94 8.89 5.99
N PRO A 67 -3.39 8.24 7.04
CA PRO A 67 -1.97 7.90 7.07
C PRO A 67 -1.68 6.65 6.26
N VAL A 68 -0.55 6.65 5.55
CA VAL A 68 0.05 5.48 4.89
C VAL A 68 1.46 5.30 5.45
N SER A 69 1.79 4.08 5.89
CA SER A 69 3.07 3.78 6.52
C SER A 69 3.97 3.02 5.56
N PHE A 70 5.19 3.53 5.36
CA PHE A 70 6.25 2.88 4.60
C PHE A 70 7.39 2.50 5.53
N VAL A 71 8.01 1.34 5.28
CA VAL A 71 9.16 0.84 6.05
C VAL A 71 10.33 0.63 5.10
N ASP A 72 11.45 1.30 5.36
CA ASP A 72 12.68 1.03 4.59
C ASP A 72 13.28 -0.30 5.03
N ILE A 73 13.21 -1.29 4.16
CA ILE A 73 13.81 -2.60 4.38
C ILE A 73 15.20 -2.59 3.74
N ALA A 74 16.23 -2.83 4.54
CA ALA A 74 17.62 -2.84 4.08
C ALA A 74 17.79 -3.75 2.85
N GLY A 75 18.54 -3.27 1.86
CA GLY A 75 18.64 -3.91 0.55
C GLY A 75 19.04 -5.38 0.58
N LEU A 76 18.48 -6.14 -0.35
CA LEU A 76 18.77 -7.55 -0.55
C LEU A 76 20.19 -7.73 -1.10
N VAL A 77 20.89 -8.73 -0.56
CA VAL A 77 22.10 -9.29 -1.18
C VAL A 77 21.74 -10.71 -1.63
N ARG A 78 22.13 -11.12 -2.84
CA ARG A 78 21.95 -12.50 -3.34
C ARG A 78 22.37 -13.52 -2.29
N GLY A 79 21.56 -14.56 -2.09
CA GLY A 79 21.79 -15.60 -1.08
C GLY A 79 21.17 -15.32 0.28
N ALA A 80 20.23 -14.37 0.38
CA ALA A 80 19.49 -14.07 1.61
C ALA A 80 18.73 -15.29 2.15
N SER A 81 18.17 -16.11 1.28
CA SER A 81 17.44 -17.35 1.62
C SER A 81 18.34 -18.46 2.19
N LYS A 82 19.66 -18.40 1.95
CA LYS A 82 20.62 -19.40 2.46
C LYS A 82 21.07 -19.19 3.91
N GLY A 83 20.45 -18.25 4.62
CA GLY A 83 20.57 -18.15 6.08
C GLY A 83 21.84 -17.48 6.61
N GLN A 84 22.53 -16.65 5.84
CA GLN A 84 23.69 -15.89 6.35
C GLN A 84 23.27 -14.50 6.83
N GLY A 85 23.11 -14.34 8.15
CA GLY A 85 23.08 -13.06 8.88
C GLY A 85 22.05 -12.03 8.38
N ARG A 86 22.48 -11.13 7.48
CA ARG A 86 21.66 -10.01 6.99
C ARG A 86 20.44 -10.44 6.16
N GLY A 87 20.51 -11.59 5.47
CA GLY A 87 19.40 -12.12 4.67
C GLY A 87 18.20 -12.52 5.53
N ASN A 88 18.45 -13.14 6.70
CA ASN A 88 17.35 -13.50 7.61
C ASN A 88 16.64 -12.28 8.17
N ALA A 89 17.35 -11.19 8.49
CA ALA A 89 16.75 -9.95 8.96
C ALA A 89 15.90 -9.30 7.84
N PHE A 90 16.37 -9.31 6.59
CA PHE A 90 15.63 -8.84 5.45
C PHE A 90 14.29 -9.59 5.27
N LEU A 91 14.34 -10.93 5.26
CA LEU A 91 13.13 -11.75 5.12
C LEU A 91 12.17 -11.59 6.32
N ALA A 92 12.69 -11.37 7.53
CA ALA A 92 11.87 -11.09 8.70
C ALA A 92 11.12 -9.75 8.56
N ASN A 93 11.82 -8.69 8.15
CA ASN A 93 11.20 -7.38 7.93
C ASN A 93 10.13 -7.41 6.82
N ILE A 94 10.37 -8.18 5.74
CA ILE A 94 9.33 -8.39 4.71
C ILE A 94 8.13 -9.15 5.31
N ARG A 95 8.36 -10.12 6.20
CA ARG A 95 7.28 -10.89 6.82
C ARG A 95 6.34 -10.01 7.64
N ASP A 96 6.87 -8.97 8.28
CA ASP A 96 6.10 -8.02 9.09
C ASP A 96 5.34 -6.97 8.25
N ALA A 97 5.80 -6.68 7.02
CA ALA A 97 5.10 -5.78 6.11
C ALA A 97 3.80 -6.40 5.58
N SER A 98 2.81 -5.55 5.28
CA SER A 98 1.51 -5.96 4.73
C SER A 98 1.50 -6.03 3.20
N ALA A 99 2.31 -5.21 2.54
CA ALA A 99 2.55 -5.22 1.09
C ALA A 99 4.03 -4.96 0.82
N ILE A 100 4.49 -5.27 -0.38
CA ILE A 100 5.87 -5.10 -0.83
C ILE A 100 5.91 -4.06 -1.94
N CYS A 101 6.68 -2.99 -1.75
CA CYS A 101 7.02 -1.99 -2.75
C CYS A 101 8.44 -2.26 -3.25
N GLN A 102 8.59 -2.80 -4.45
CA GLN A 102 9.90 -3.04 -5.03
C GLN A 102 10.34 -1.86 -5.87
N VAL A 103 11.46 -1.22 -5.48
CA VAL A 103 12.11 -0.18 -6.27
C VAL A 103 13.06 -0.83 -7.27
N VAL A 104 12.86 -0.55 -8.54
CA VAL A 104 13.59 -1.13 -9.67
C VAL A 104 14.31 -0.02 -10.43
N ARG A 105 15.56 -0.22 -10.72
CA ARG A 105 16.35 0.70 -11.52
C ARG A 105 16.05 0.55 -13.00
N ALA A 106 15.58 1.62 -13.63
CA ALA A 106 15.38 1.73 -15.08
C ALA A 106 16.03 3.00 -15.66
N PHE A 107 16.88 3.67 -14.90
CA PHE A 107 17.65 4.85 -15.30
C PHE A 107 19.09 4.47 -15.65
N SER A 108 19.72 5.30 -16.49
CA SER A 108 21.10 5.16 -16.93
C SER A 108 21.97 6.28 -16.36
N ASP A 109 22.83 5.97 -15.39
CA ASP A 109 23.85 6.89 -14.88
C ASP A 109 25.21 6.18 -14.82
N PRO A 110 26.22 6.62 -15.59
CA PRO A 110 27.55 6.01 -15.58
C PRO A 110 28.29 6.14 -14.26
N ASN A 111 27.92 7.09 -13.40
CA ASN A 111 28.51 7.30 -12.08
C ASN A 111 27.89 6.40 -11.00
N VAL A 112 26.78 5.77 -11.28
CA VAL A 112 26.07 4.88 -10.35
C VAL A 112 26.28 3.44 -10.81
N LEU A 113 27.14 2.72 -10.10
CA LEU A 113 27.45 1.31 -10.43
C LEU A 113 26.22 0.44 -10.19
N HIS A 114 25.87 -0.39 -11.18
CA HIS A 114 24.90 -1.47 -10.99
C HIS A 114 25.58 -2.69 -10.36
N VAL A 115 24.88 -3.42 -9.48
CA VAL A 115 25.44 -4.59 -8.77
C VAL A 115 25.92 -5.66 -9.75
N ASP A 116 25.18 -5.87 -10.84
CA ASP A 116 25.50 -6.85 -11.87
C ASP A 116 26.21 -6.25 -13.10
N GLY A 117 26.64 -4.98 -13.02
CA GLY A 117 27.36 -4.28 -14.10
C GLY A 117 26.50 -3.87 -15.30
N LYS A 118 25.21 -4.24 -15.34
CA LYS A 118 24.25 -3.90 -16.40
C LYS A 118 22.90 -3.58 -15.78
N VAL A 119 22.27 -2.49 -16.20
CA VAL A 119 20.89 -2.19 -15.82
C VAL A 119 19.94 -3.11 -16.57
N SER A 120 19.17 -3.88 -15.85
CA SER A 120 18.17 -4.82 -16.39
C SER A 120 17.01 -4.93 -15.41
N PRO A 121 15.92 -4.15 -15.61
CA PRO A 121 14.75 -4.21 -14.74
C PRO A 121 14.20 -5.62 -14.53
N ALA A 122 14.17 -6.44 -15.59
CA ALA A 122 13.69 -7.81 -15.51
C ALA A 122 14.56 -8.68 -14.59
N ASP A 123 15.90 -8.61 -14.73
CA ASP A 123 16.84 -9.39 -13.92
C ASP A 123 16.80 -8.94 -12.44
N ASP A 124 16.60 -7.64 -12.19
CA ASP A 124 16.48 -7.08 -10.85
C ASP A 124 15.22 -7.59 -10.14
N ILE A 125 14.09 -7.63 -10.85
CA ILE A 125 12.82 -8.17 -10.36
C ILE A 125 12.95 -9.67 -10.08
N GLU A 126 13.50 -10.42 -11.03
CA GLU A 126 13.72 -11.87 -10.89
C GLU A 126 14.61 -12.21 -9.69
N THR A 127 15.66 -11.40 -9.45
CA THR A 127 16.57 -11.61 -8.32
C THR A 127 15.84 -11.54 -6.98
N ILE A 128 14.98 -10.53 -6.76
CA ILE A 128 14.21 -10.41 -5.52
C ILE A 128 13.15 -11.51 -5.44
N ASN A 129 12.39 -11.74 -6.50
CA ASN A 129 11.37 -12.78 -6.54
C ASN A 129 11.95 -14.15 -6.22
N THR A 130 13.11 -14.49 -6.78
CA THR A 130 13.80 -15.76 -6.52
C THR A 130 14.12 -15.95 -5.03
N GLU A 131 14.64 -14.94 -4.35
CA GLU A 131 14.95 -15.04 -2.91
C GLU A 131 13.70 -15.25 -2.05
N LEU A 132 12.59 -14.57 -2.40
CA LEU A 132 11.30 -14.72 -1.70
C LEU A 132 10.70 -16.11 -1.97
N ILE A 133 10.74 -16.57 -3.22
CA ILE A 133 10.28 -17.91 -3.63
C ILE A 133 11.06 -19.01 -2.89
N LEU A 134 12.39 -18.91 -2.83
CA LEU A 134 13.22 -19.87 -2.13
C LEU A 134 12.90 -19.93 -0.62
N ALA A 135 12.63 -18.79 0.00
CA ALA A 135 12.22 -18.73 1.41
C ALA A 135 10.86 -19.39 1.64
N ASP A 136 9.91 -19.16 0.74
CA ASP A 136 8.58 -19.76 0.80
C ASP A 136 8.61 -21.26 0.50
N LEU A 137 9.40 -21.71 -0.48
CA LEU A 137 9.62 -23.13 -0.75
C LEU A 137 10.10 -23.87 0.50
N GLN A 138 11.10 -23.33 1.20
CA GLN A 138 11.59 -23.92 2.45
C GLN A 138 10.49 -23.97 3.53
N THR A 139 9.65 -22.94 3.59
CA THR A 139 8.55 -22.88 4.56
C THR A 139 7.49 -23.93 4.27
N VAL A 140 7.05 -24.03 3.00
CA VAL A 140 6.04 -25.01 2.58
C VAL A 140 6.57 -26.45 2.69
N GLU A 141 7.82 -26.72 2.25
CA GLU A 141 8.45 -28.03 2.34
C GLU A 141 8.48 -28.55 3.79
N LYS A 142 8.84 -27.67 4.75
CA LYS A 142 8.83 -28.03 6.18
C LYS A 142 7.42 -28.23 6.75
N ALA A 143 6.43 -27.50 6.22
CA ALA A 143 5.05 -27.57 6.72
C ALA A 143 4.28 -28.78 6.18
N LEU A 144 4.53 -29.22 4.93
CA LEU A 144 3.78 -30.27 4.25
C LEU A 144 3.64 -31.57 5.05
N PRO A 145 4.72 -32.17 5.65
CA PRO A 145 4.58 -33.40 6.41
C PRO A 145 3.64 -33.27 7.61
N ARG A 146 3.65 -32.10 8.28
CA ARG A 146 2.75 -31.80 9.41
C ARG A 146 1.31 -31.68 8.92
N LEU A 147 1.07 -30.88 7.87
CA LEU A 147 -0.27 -30.67 7.29
C LEU A 147 -0.88 -32.00 6.81
N GLN A 148 -0.11 -32.85 6.12
CA GLN A 148 -0.55 -34.17 5.67
C GLN A 148 -0.90 -35.11 6.84
N LYS A 149 -0.17 -35.05 7.95
CA LYS A 149 -0.49 -35.81 9.15
C LYS A 149 -1.78 -35.31 9.81
N GLU A 150 -1.97 -33.98 9.90
CA GLU A 150 -3.19 -33.37 10.43
C GLU A 150 -4.42 -33.73 9.58
N ALA A 151 -4.31 -33.72 8.24
CA ALA A 151 -5.39 -34.06 7.32
C ALA A 151 -5.84 -35.53 7.44
N LYS A 152 -4.94 -36.46 7.82
CA LYS A 152 -5.32 -37.83 8.13
C LYS A 152 -6.22 -37.95 9.34
N LEU A 153 -6.11 -37.01 10.28
CA LEU A 153 -6.92 -36.97 11.52
C LEU A 153 -8.18 -36.10 11.34
N LYS A 154 -8.10 -35.05 10.53
CA LYS A 154 -9.15 -34.06 10.32
C LYS A 154 -9.37 -33.85 8.82
N LYS A 155 -10.44 -34.44 8.28
CA LYS A 155 -10.77 -34.34 6.83
C LYS A 155 -10.91 -32.90 6.32
N GLU A 156 -11.32 -31.99 7.16
CA GLU A 156 -11.44 -30.54 6.85
C GLU A 156 -10.10 -29.89 6.46
N LYS A 157 -8.97 -30.46 6.89
CA LYS A 157 -7.61 -29.99 6.54
C LYS A 157 -7.12 -30.49 5.16
N ALA A 158 -7.89 -31.32 4.46
CA ALA A 158 -7.50 -31.84 3.14
C ALA A 158 -7.36 -30.70 2.11
N ALA A 159 -8.23 -29.68 2.15
CA ALA A 159 -8.13 -28.51 1.29
C ALA A 159 -6.83 -27.71 1.52
N THR A 160 -6.43 -27.54 2.78
CA THR A 160 -5.16 -26.88 3.13
C THR A 160 -3.94 -27.63 2.58
N VAL A 161 -3.95 -28.97 2.62
CA VAL A 161 -2.87 -29.78 2.04
C VAL A 161 -2.82 -29.61 0.53
N ALA A 162 -3.98 -29.71 -0.15
CA ALA A 162 -4.04 -29.53 -1.60
C ALA A 162 -3.54 -28.13 -2.03
N ALA A 163 -3.95 -27.09 -1.30
CA ALA A 163 -3.47 -25.72 -1.53
C ALA A 163 -1.93 -25.61 -1.32
N ALA A 164 -1.39 -26.25 -0.26
CA ALA A 164 0.04 -26.22 0.01
C ALA A 164 0.86 -26.99 -1.05
N GLU A 165 0.37 -28.13 -1.54
CA GLU A 165 1.01 -28.89 -2.62
C GLU A 165 0.97 -28.13 -3.95
N ALA A 166 -0.15 -27.47 -4.27
CA ALA A 166 -0.27 -26.62 -5.44
C ALA A 166 0.64 -25.37 -5.35
N ALA A 167 0.71 -24.73 -4.17
CA ALA A 167 1.62 -23.62 -3.91
C ALA A 167 3.09 -24.04 -4.05
N PHE A 168 3.47 -25.20 -3.50
CA PHE A 168 4.82 -25.73 -3.64
C PHE A 168 5.21 -25.94 -5.10
N LYS A 169 4.30 -26.49 -5.92
CA LYS A 169 4.54 -26.67 -7.35
C LYS A 169 4.74 -25.33 -8.05
N LEU A 170 3.83 -24.36 -7.81
CA LEU A 170 3.89 -23.05 -8.44
C LEU A 170 5.19 -22.31 -8.12
N LEU A 171 5.59 -22.32 -6.84
CA LEU A 171 6.86 -21.74 -6.38
C LEU A 171 8.07 -22.45 -7.01
N ASN A 172 8.02 -23.78 -7.15
CA ASN A 172 9.10 -24.55 -7.79
C ASN A 172 9.22 -24.25 -9.30
N ASP A 173 8.12 -23.85 -9.93
CA ASP A 173 8.10 -23.37 -11.32
C ASP A 173 8.59 -21.91 -11.44
N GLY A 174 9.03 -21.27 -10.34
CA GLY A 174 9.57 -19.90 -10.31
C GLY A 174 8.51 -18.79 -10.30
N VAL A 175 7.26 -19.09 -9.97
CA VAL A 175 6.15 -18.14 -9.98
C VAL A 175 5.78 -17.76 -8.54
N THR A 176 5.68 -16.46 -8.25
CA THR A 176 5.19 -15.97 -6.96
C THR A 176 3.72 -16.33 -6.76
N LEU A 177 3.30 -16.56 -5.52
CA LEU A 177 1.91 -16.86 -5.22
C LEU A 177 0.96 -15.69 -5.52
N TYR A 178 1.43 -14.46 -5.37
CA TYR A 178 0.66 -13.28 -5.75
C TYR A 178 0.26 -13.27 -7.24
N GLN A 179 1.21 -13.64 -8.13
CA GLN A 179 0.94 -13.70 -9.58
C GLN A 179 0.17 -14.94 -10.00
N GLY A 180 0.49 -16.08 -9.42
CA GLY A 180 0.09 -17.38 -9.96
C GLY A 180 -1.05 -18.06 -9.21
N ALA A 181 -1.36 -17.71 -7.96
CA ALA A 181 -2.36 -18.42 -7.16
C ALA A 181 -3.77 -18.31 -7.74
N GLY A 182 -4.20 -17.11 -8.17
CA GLY A 182 -5.51 -16.90 -8.78
C GLY A 182 -5.72 -17.76 -10.04
N PRO A 183 -4.86 -17.65 -11.06
CA PRO A 183 -4.94 -18.50 -12.25
C PRO A 183 -4.85 -20.00 -11.96
N ALA A 184 -4.13 -20.40 -10.91
CA ALA A 184 -4.01 -21.82 -10.50
C ALA A 184 -5.17 -22.28 -9.58
N GLY A 185 -6.10 -21.40 -9.21
CA GLY A 185 -7.22 -21.73 -8.32
C GLY A 185 -6.79 -22.06 -6.89
N ILE A 186 -5.69 -21.48 -6.41
CA ILE A 186 -5.17 -21.68 -5.04
C ILE A 186 -5.84 -20.68 -4.11
N GLU A 187 -6.56 -21.16 -3.10
CA GLU A 187 -7.14 -20.33 -2.04
C GLU A 187 -6.07 -19.95 -1.02
N LEU A 188 -5.53 -18.73 -1.10
CA LEU A 188 -4.44 -18.25 -0.26
C LEU A 188 -4.79 -18.19 1.24
N ASP A 189 -6.06 -17.99 1.59
CA ASP A 189 -6.52 -17.98 2.98
C ASP A 189 -6.26 -19.31 3.71
N LEU A 190 -6.28 -20.42 2.98
CA LEU A 190 -5.93 -21.74 3.52
C LEU A 190 -4.45 -21.85 3.92
N LEU A 191 -3.60 -20.96 3.40
CA LEU A 191 -2.16 -20.90 3.65
C LEU A 191 -1.75 -19.78 4.61
N ALA A 192 -2.71 -19.01 5.15
CA ALA A 192 -2.43 -17.85 6.00
C ALA A 192 -1.53 -18.18 7.20
N GLU A 193 -1.71 -19.35 7.83
CA GLU A 193 -0.87 -19.81 8.96
C GLU A 193 0.62 -19.99 8.60
N LEU A 194 0.96 -20.10 7.32
CA LEU A 194 2.34 -20.29 6.86
C LEU A 194 3.11 -18.97 6.72
N HIS A 195 2.41 -17.82 6.74
CA HIS A 195 2.98 -16.49 6.61
C HIS A 195 3.96 -16.37 5.42
N LEU A 196 3.52 -16.87 4.25
CA LEU A 196 4.31 -16.88 3.04
C LEU A 196 4.54 -15.45 2.54
N LEU A 197 5.74 -15.17 2.05
CA LEU A 197 6.17 -13.84 1.63
C LEU A 197 5.56 -13.47 0.27
N THR A 198 5.53 -14.44 -0.64
CA THR A 198 5.06 -14.24 -2.02
C THR A 198 3.54 -14.19 -2.16
N THR A 199 2.77 -14.39 -1.06
CA THR A 199 1.32 -14.17 -1.03
C THR A 199 0.95 -12.70 -0.85
N LYS A 200 1.90 -11.87 -0.38
CA LYS A 200 1.67 -10.45 -0.13
C LYS A 200 1.42 -9.70 -1.44
N PRO A 201 0.56 -8.66 -1.43
CA PRO A 201 0.42 -7.77 -2.57
C PRO A 201 1.74 -7.09 -2.91
N PHE A 202 2.00 -6.93 -4.21
CA PHE A 202 3.17 -6.24 -4.74
C PHE A 202 2.76 -4.98 -5.46
N LEU A 203 3.59 -3.95 -5.32
CA LEU A 203 3.63 -2.80 -6.23
C LEU A 203 5.09 -2.53 -6.62
N TYR A 204 5.30 -1.97 -7.78
CA TYR A 204 6.64 -1.68 -8.30
C TYR A 204 6.82 -0.20 -8.54
N VAL A 205 7.97 0.32 -8.14
CA VAL A 205 8.41 1.68 -8.47
C VAL A 205 9.59 1.55 -9.43
N PHE A 206 9.38 1.93 -10.68
CA PHE A 206 10.46 2.06 -11.64
C PHE A 206 11.06 3.46 -11.54
N ASN A 207 12.29 3.51 -11.06
CA ASN A 207 13.08 4.74 -11.07
C ASN A 207 13.68 4.89 -12.47
N VAL A 208 13.13 5.81 -13.26
CA VAL A 208 13.46 6.04 -14.67
C VAL A 208 14.19 7.37 -14.84
N ASP A 209 14.82 7.59 -15.98
CA ASP A 209 15.34 8.91 -16.35
C ASP A 209 14.18 9.87 -16.65
N GLU A 210 14.36 11.15 -16.38
CA GLU A 210 13.40 12.21 -16.69
C GLU A 210 12.85 12.12 -18.12
N THR A 211 13.72 11.89 -19.09
CA THR A 211 13.38 11.79 -20.52
C THR A 211 12.47 10.60 -20.85
N GLU A 212 12.45 9.58 -20.01
CA GLU A 212 11.66 8.37 -20.21
C GLU A 212 10.26 8.47 -19.56
N LEU A 213 10.00 9.47 -18.72
CA LEU A 213 8.69 9.66 -18.08
C LEU A 213 7.54 9.90 -19.07
N GLY A 214 7.84 10.43 -20.26
CA GLY A 214 6.89 10.62 -21.37
C GLY A 214 6.92 9.52 -22.44
N ASN A 215 7.77 8.51 -22.30
CA ASN A 215 7.93 7.44 -23.29
C ASN A 215 6.97 6.26 -22.98
N GLU A 216 5.70 6.40 -23.37
CA GLU A 216 4.67 5.40 -23.05
C GLU A 216 5.01 4.00 -23.54
N ALA A 217 5.67 3.85 -24.69
CA ALA A 217 6.06 2.53 -25.19
C ALA A 217 7.04 1.82 -24.23
N PHE A 218 8.02 2.56 -23.71
CA PHE A 218 8.96 2.04 -22.71
C PHE A 218 8.27 1.75 -21.37
N LEU A 219 7.39 2.65 -20.93
CA LEU A 219 6.64 2.44 -19.68
C LEU A 219 5.71 1.21 -19.78
N ASP A 220 5.11 0.96 -20.95
CA ASP A 220 4.27 -0.22 -21.18
C ASP A 220 5.08 -1.52 -21.16
N GLU A 221 6.30 -1.52 -21.71
CA GLU A 221 7.22 -2.66 -21.58
C GLU A 221 7.52 -2.97 -20.10
N LEU A 222 7.77 -1.95 -19.28
CA LEU A 222 8.01 -2.11 -17.85
C LEU A 222 6.75 -2.59 -17.09
N ARG A 223 5.57 -2.07 -17.41
CA ARG A 223 4.28 -2.55 -16.86
C ARG A 223 4.07 -4.03 -17.13
N ALA A 224 4.39 -4.47 -18.35
CA ALA A 224 4.21 -5.88 -18.73
C ALA A 224 5.08 -6.86 -17.91
N LEU A 225 6.25 -6.41 -17.40
CA LEU A 225 7.14 -7.25 -16.58
C LEU A 225 6.52 -7.62 -15.24
N VAL A 226 5.60 -6.80 -14.72
CA VAL A 226 5.13 -6.90 -13.34
C VAL A 226 3.64 -7.23 -13.22
N ALA A 227 2.91 -7.32 -14.32
CA ALA A 227 1.49 -7.65 -14.30
C ALA A 227 1.24 -8.96 -13.50
N PRO A 228 0.18 -9.04 -12.66
CA PRO A 228 -0.91 -8.06 -12.50
C PRO A 228 -0.64 -6.95 -11.46
N ALA A 229 0.57 -6.82 -10.94
CA ALA A 229 0.91 -5.81 -9.96
C ALA A 229 0.93 -4.41 -10.58
N GLU A 230 0.65 -3.41 -9.74
CA GLU A 230 0.70 -2.00 -10.14
C GLU A 230 2.14 -1.50 -10.31
N ALA A 231 2.33 -0.62 -11.29
CA ALA A 231 3.60 0.02 -11.58
C ALA A 231 3.49 1.54 -11.47
N VAL A 232 4.41 2.15 -10.72
CA VAL A 232 4.58 3.59 -10.60
C VAL A 232 5.92 3.97 -11.22
N PHE A 233 5.94 5.01 -12.04
CA PHE A 233 7.14 5.52 -12.70
C PHE A 233 7.48 6.88 -12.14
N MET A 234 8.73 7.11 -11.81
CA MET A 234 9.21 8.39 -11.31
C MET A 234 10.73 8.50 -11.49
N ASP A 235 11.22 9.72 -11.51
CA ASP A 235 12.63 10.01 -11.29
C ASP A 235 12.81 10.40 -9.81
N ALA A 236 13.48 9.54 -9.03
CA ALA A 236 13.66 9.76 -7.59
C ALA A 236 14.47 11.03 -7.26
N LYS A 237 15.28 11.53 -8.19
CA LYS A 237 16.03 12.76 -8.04
C LYS A 237 15.09 13.97 -8.17
N ILE A 238 14.26 14.00 -9.23
CA ILE A 238 13.23 15.02 -9.40
C ILE A 238 12.29 15.07 -8.19
N GLU A 239 11.82 13.90 -7.72
CA GLU A 239 10.97 13.83 -6.52
C GLU A 239 11.63 14.45 -5.28
N SER A 240 12.95 14.28 -5.14
CA SER A 240 13.69 14.91 -4.04
C SER A 240 13.82 16.43 -4.20
N GLU A 241 13.93 16.93 -5.45
CA GLU A 241 14.01 18.36 -5.76
C GLU A 241 12.65 19.04 -5.54
N LEU A 242 11.55 18.41 -5.98
CA LEU A 242 10.18 18.93 -5.82
C LEU A 242 9.83 19.28 -4.37
N ILE A 243 10.32 18.52 -3.41
CA ILE A 243 10.05 18.74 -1.97
C ILE A 243 10.74 19.99 -1.43
N GLU A 244 11.83 20.42 -2.07
CA GLU A 244 12.62 21.58 -1.65
C GLU A 244 12.16 22.88 -2.32
N LEU A 245 11.30 22.79 -3.34
CA LEU A 245 10.78 23.92 -4.10
C LEU A 245 9.50 24.48 -3.46
N ASP A 246 9.21 25.73 -3.73
CA ASP A 246 7.88 26.28 -3.45
C ASP A 246 6.84 25.77 -4.49
N GLU A 247 5.56 26.02 -4.21
CA GLU A 247 4.47 25.46 -5.01
C GLU A 247 4.52 25.90 -6.49
N ALA A 248 4.95 27.14 -6.77
CA ALA A 248 5.03 27.66 -8.13
C ALA A 248 6.18 27.03 -8.93
N ASP A 249 7.36 26.92 -8.32
CA ASP A 249 8.55 26.33 -8.92
C ASP A 249 8.36 24.81 -9.08
N ALA A 250 7.72 24.15 -8.11
CA ALA A 250 7.38 22.73 -8.20
C ALA A 250 6.42 22.43 -9.36
N LEU A 251 5.43 23.30 -9.57
CA LEU A 251 4.49 23.17 -10.68
C LEU A 251 5.19 23.36 -12.03
N GLU A 252 6.11 24.32 -12.14
CA GLU A 252 6.90 24.55 -13.37
C GLU A 252 7.78 23.33 -13.67
N LEU A 253 8.44 22.76 -12.68
CA LEU A 253 9.26 21.55 -12.85
C LEU A 253 8.40 20.36 -13.30
N LEU A 254 7.24 20.11 -12.68
CA LEU A 254 6.30 19.05 -13.09
C LEU A 254 5.84 19.22 -14.53
N GLN A 255 5.48 20.44 -14.92
CA GLN A 255 5.05 20.73 -16.30
C GLN A 255 6.17 20.48 -17.31
N SER A 256 7.42 20.82 -16.96
CA SER A 256 8.58 20.60 -17.83
C SER A 256 8.83 19.12 -18.12
N THR A 257 8.51 18.24 -17.16
CA THR A 257 8.63 16.77 -17.28
C THR A 257 7.37 16.10 -17.84
N GLY A 258 6.33 16.90 -18.16
CA GLY A 258 5.04 16.37 -18.66
C GLY A 258 4.20 15.65 -17.59
N GLN A 259 4.55 15.80 -16.31
CA GLN A 259 3.81 15.19 -15.21
C GLN A 259 2.72 16.16 -14.69
N SER A 260 1.57 15.63 -14.29
CA SER A 260 0.47 16.42 -13.71
C SER A 260 0.54 16.49 -12.19
N GLU A 261 1.31 15.60 -11.56
CA GLU A 261 1.46 15.50 -10.11
C GLU A 261 2.79 14.80 -9.76
N PRO A 262 3.31 14.99 -8.53
CA PRO A 262 4.46 14.26 -8.03
C PRO A 262 4.25 12.74 -8.07
N GLY A 263 5.25 11.99 -8.51
CA GLY A 263 5.22 10.53 -8.51
C GLY A 263 5.05 9.93 -7.11
N LEU A 264 5.55 10.61 -6.09
CA LEU A 264 5.32 10.25 -4.68
C LEU A 264 3.83 10.24 -4.31
N ASN A 265 3.04 11.20 -4.76
CA ASN A 265 1.61 11.24 -4.51
C ASN A 265 0.91 10.02 -5.14
N ARG A 266 1.31 9.68 -6.36
CA ARG A 266 0.83 8.47 -7.04
C ARG A 266 1.24 7.20 -6.31
N LEU A 267 2.50 7.12 -5.84
CA LEU A 267 2.99 6.00 -5.05
C LEU A 267 2.17 5.79 -3.76
N ILE A 268 1.88 6.87 -3.04
CA ILE A 268 1.09 6.80 -1.82
C ILE A 268 -0.33 6.27 -2.10
N ARG A 269 -1.00 6.74 -3.17
CA ARG A 269 -2.32 6.25 -3.57
C ARG A 269 -2.30 4.78 -3.98
N VAL A 270 -1.40 4.42 -4.90
CA VAL A 270 -1.27 3.02 -5.36
C VAL A 270 -0.93 2.09 -4.20
N GLY A 271 -0.07 2.53 -3.29
CA GLY A 271 0.26 1.78 -2.08
C GLY A 271 -0.94 1.58 -1.17
N PHE A 272 -1.75 2.60 -0.99
CA PHE A 272 -2.99 2.54 -0.21
C PHE A 272 -3.99 1.55 -0.82
N ASP A 273 -4.21 1.62 -2.12
CA ASP A 273 -5.10 0.72 -2.86
C ASP A 273 -4.59 -0.73 -2.84
N THR A 274 -3.27 -0.92 -2.97
CA THR A 274 -2.61 -2.24 -2.90
C THR A 274 -2.84 -2.93 -1.55
N LEU A 275 -2.99 -2.16 -0.47
CA LEU A 275 -3.36 -2.68 0.85
C LEU A 275 -4.85 -3.06 0.97
N GLY A 276 -5.66 -2.87 -0.07
CA GLY A 276 -7.10 -3.12 -0.05
C GLY A 276 -7.86 -2.17 0.88
N LEU A 277 -7.41 -0.92 0.98
CA LEU A 277 -7.96 0.10 1.86
C LEU A 277 -8.85 1.09 1.10
N GLN A 278 -9.75 1.72 1.83
CA GLN A 278 -10.57 2.85 1.39
C GLN A 278 -10.73 3.85 2.52
N THR A 279 -11.19 5.06 2.19
CA THR A 279 -11.42 6.12 3.18
C THR A 279 -12.90 6.47 3.30
N TYR A 280 -13.35 6.71 4.53
CA TYR A 280 -14.53 7.50 4.78
C TYR A 280 -14.14 8.82 5.45
N LEU A 281 -15.00 9.81 5.39
CA LEU A 281 -14.72 11.19 5.77
C LEU A 281 -15.61 11.62 6.94
N THR A 282 -15.05 12.41 7.83
CA THR A 282 -15.80 13.16 8.84
C THR A 282 -15.43 14.62 8.71
N ALA A 283 -16.41 15.52 8.86
CA ALA A 283 -16.16 16.95 8.79
C ALA A 283 -16.99 17.70 9.84
N GLY A 284 -16.36 18.68 10.44
CA GLY A 284 -16.96 19.58 11.44
C GLY A 284 -16.07 20.79 11.68
N PRO A 285 -16.46 21.74 12.57
CA PRO A 285 -15.70 22.97 12.78
C PRO A 285 -14.26 22.76 13.25
N LYS A 286 -13.99 21.66 13.97
CA LYS A 286 -12.64 21.38 14.50
C LYS A 286 -11.72 20.79 13.45
N GLU A 287 -12.22 19.84 12.67
CA GLU A 287 -11.42 19.10 11.69
C GLU A 287 -12.26 18.51 10.55
N ALA A 288 -11.65 18.43 9.37
CA ALA A 288 -12.03 17.54 8.27
C ALA A 288 -11.01 16.43 8.24
N ARG A 289 -11.47 15.15 8.28
CA ARG A 289 -10.58 14.01 8.45
C ARG A 289 -10.97 12.82 7.60
N ALA A 290 -9.98 12.19 6.99
CA ALA A 290 -10.12 10.90 6.35
C ALA A 290 -9.73 9.77 7.33
N TRP A 291 -10.54 8.73 7.35
CA TRP A 291 -10.36 7.54 8.17
C TRP A 291 -10.17 6.33 7.28
N THR A 292 -9.20 5.52 7.61
CA THR A 292 -8.85 4.32 6.84
C THR A 292 -9.64 3.11 7.31
N VAL A 293 -10.26 2.40 6.37
CA VAL A 293 -10.90 1.09 6.61
C VAL A 293 -10.58 0.13 5.47
N PRO A 294 -10.59 -1.19 5.71
CA PRO A 294 -10.55 -2.17 4.63
C PRO A 294 -11.74 -2.02 3.68
N VAL A 295 -11.54 -2.29 2.40
CA VAL A 295 -12.64 -2.43 1.46
C VAL A 295 -13.57 -3.54 1.95
N GLY A 296 -14.88 -3.27 1.97
CA GLY A 296 -15.89 -4.20 2.49
C GLY A 296 -16.18 -4.06 3.99
N ALA A 297 -15.52 -3.14 4.71
CA ALA A 297 -15.81 -2.88 6.12
C ALA A 297 -17.25 -2.39 6.33
N THR A 298 -17.88 -2.86 7.41
CA THR A 298 -19.21 -2.45 7.82
C THR A 298 -19.19 -1.11 8.59
N ALA A 299 -20.34 -0.44 8.68
CA ALA A 299 -20.45 0.82 9.43
C ALA A 299 -20.04 0.70 10.92
N PRO A 300 -20.35 -0.37 11.66
CA PRO A 300 -19.83 -0.57 13.00
C PRO A 300 -18.30 -0.72 13.07
N GLU A 301 -17.68 -1.43 12.12
CA GLU A 301 -16.23 -1.55 12.03
C GLU A 301 -15.57 -0.21 11.75
N ALA A 302 -16.14 0.58 10.83
CA ALA A 302 -15.70 1.95 10.58
C ALA A 302 -15.82 2.84 11.82
N ALA A 303 -16.93 2.78 12.54
CA ALA A 303 -17.10 3.50 13.81
C ALA A 303 -16.02 3.08 14.84
N GLY A 304 -15.62 1.83 14.84
CA GLY A 304 -14.57 1.27 15.70
C GLY A 304 -13.19 1.85 15.44
N VAL A 305 -12.92 2.31 14.22
CA VAL A 305 -11.65 2.99 13.87
C VAL A 305 -11.52 4.32 14.60
N ILE A 306 -12.62 5.04 14.82
CA ILE A 306 -12.62 6.27 15.61
C ILE A 306 -12.42 5.94 17.10
N HIS A 307 -13.23 5.04 17.63
CA HIS A 307 -13.12 4.57 19.01
C HIS A 307 -13.88 3.25 19.21
N SER A 308 -13.33 2.35 20.04
CA SER A 308 -13.96 1.04 20.33
C SER A 308 -15.37 1.16 20.92
N ASP A 309 -15.66 2.24 21.67
CA ASP A 309 -16.99 2.48 22.22
C ASP A 309 -18.00 2.79 21.13
N PHE A 310 -17.59 3.45 20.03
CA PHE A 310 -18.49 3.71 18.90
C PHE A 310 -18.92 2.41 18.22
N GLN A 311 -18.03 1.44 18.11
CA GLN A 311 -18.37 0.12 17.60
C GLN A 311 -19.33 -0.64 18.53
N ARG A 312 -19.01 -0.67 19.83
CA ARG A 312 -19.82 -1.39 20.84
C ARG A 312 -21.22 -0.81 20.98
N GLY A 313 -21.31 0.52 21.03
CA GLY A 313 -22.55 1.27 21.18
C GLY A 313 -23.23 1.66 19.88
N PHE A 314 -22.79 1.14 18.73
CA PHE A 314 -23.29 1.55 17.41
C PHE A 314 -24.82 1.40 17.30
N ILE A 315 -25.50 2.49 16.94
CA ILE A 315 -26.94 2.53 16.69
C ILE A 315 -27.20 2.64 15.18
N LYS A 316 -26.65 3.65 14.52
CA LYS A 316 -26.80 3.93 13.10
C LYS A 316 -25.73 4.92 12.62
N ALA A 317 -25.56 5.03 11.31
CA ALA A 317 -24.73 6.02 10.66
C ALA A 317 -25.59 6.96 9.80
N GLU A 318 -25.41 8.27 9.93
CA GLU A 318 -25.92 9.26 8.99
C GLU A 318 -24.87 9.41 7.90
N ILE A 319 -25.21 9.06 6.67
CA ILE A 319 -24.26 8.99 5.55
C ILE A 319 -24.74 9.82 4.38
N VAL A 320 -23.85 10.59 3.80
CA VAL A 320 -24.02 11.28 2.53
C VAL A 320 -22.76 11.07 1.69
N SER A 321 -22.90 10.86 0.36
CA SER A 321 -21.71 10.82 -0.49
C SER A 321 -21.05 12.21 -0.55
N TYR A 322 -19.73 12.23 -0.71
CA TYR A 322 -18.99 13.48 -0.88
C TYR A 322 -19.59 14.34 -2.00
N ASP A 323 -19.88 13.75 -3.16
CA ASP A 323 -20.40 14.47 -4.32
C ASP A 323 -21.77 15.10 -4.05
N ASP A 324 -22.69 14.34 -3.43
CA ASP A 324 -24.02 14.83 -3.06
C ASP A 324 -23.94 15.99 -2.04
N LEU A 325 -22.99 15.89 -1.09
CA LEU A 325 -22.81 16.92 -0.08
C LEU A 325 -22.24 18.22 -0.66
N VAL A 326 -21.23 18.11 -1.53
CA VAL A 326 -20.64 19.27 -2.22
C VAL A 326 -21.65 19.93 -3.16
N ALA A 327 -22.41 19.13 -3.91
CA ALA A 327 -23.47 19.64 -4.78
C ALA A 327 -24.59 20.37 -4.01
N ALA A 328 -24.93 19.88 -2.81
CA ALA A 328 -25.92 20.50 -1.94
C ALA A 328 -25.41 21.77 -1.24
N GLY A 329 -24.08 21.94 -1.10
CA GLY A 329 -23.45 23.09 -0.46
C GLY A 329 -23.53 23.14 1.06
N SER A 330 -24.27 22.24 1.70
CA SER A 330 -24.32 22.08 3.17
C SER A 330 -25.00 20.79 3.58
N MET A 331 -24.69 20.31 4.80
CA MET A 331 -25.38 19.15 5.38
C MET A 331 -26.90 19.38 5.53
N SER A 332 -27.32 20.59 5.86
CA SER A 332 -28.74 20.96 5.97
C SER A 332 -29.45 20.85 4.63
N ALA A 333 -28.84 21.37 3.55
CA ALA A 333 -29.40 21.28 2.21
C ALA A 333 -29.41 19.82 1.69
N ALA A 334 -28.36 19.05 1.96
CA ALA A 334 -28.33 17.63 1.62
C ALA A 334 -29.45 16.84 2.33
N LYS A 335 -29.72 17.13 3.61
CA LYS A 335 -30.86 16.55 4.35
C LYS A 335 -32.19 16.94 3.72
N ALA A 336 -32.40 18.22 3.40
CA ALA A 336 -33.62 18.70 2.76
C ALA A 336 -33.84 18.08 1.36
N ALA A 337 -32.76 17.79 0.62
CA ALA A 337 -32.79 17.11 -0.66
C ALA A 337 -32.93 15.58 -0.57
N GLY A 338 -33.04 15.03 0.64
CA GLY A 338 -33.15 13.56 0.86
C GLY A 338 -31.90 12.77 0.50
N LYS A 339 -30.72 13.41 0.45
CA LYS A 339 -29.44 12.78 0.11
C LYS A 339 -28.75 12.13 1.31
N VAL A 340 -29.12 12.51 2.53
CA VAL A 340 -28.59 11.91 3.75
C VAL A 340 -29.39 10.65 4.09
N ARG A 341 -28.70 9.53 4.17
CA ARG A 341 -29.26 8.22 4.44
C ARG A 341 -28.99 7.82 5.89
N MET A 342 -29.90 7.07 6.47
CA MET A 342 -29.75 6.46 7.78
C MET A 342 -29.42 4.97 7.58
N GLU A 343 -28.22 4.58 7.83
CA GLU A 343 -27.72 3.23 7.58
C GLU A 343 -27.53 2.43 8.88
N GLY A 344 -27.82 1.15 8.80
CA GLY A 344 -27.72 0.20 9.91
C GLY A 344 -26.38 -0.53 9.98
N LYS A 345 -26.37 -1.60 10.78
CA LYS A 345 -25.16 -2.39 11.07
C LYS A 345 -24.57 -3.12 9.85
N ASP A 346 -25.42 -3.47 8.90
CA ASP A 346 -25.06 -4.26 7.71
C ASP A 346 -24.60 -3.39 6.54
N TYR A 347 -24.59 -2.06 6.72
CA TYR A 347 -24.11 -1.16 5.67
C TYR A 347 -22.61 -1.34 5.44
N ILE A 348 -22.25 -1.60 4.19
CA ILE A 348 -20.86 -1.66 3.74
C ILE A 348 -20.42 -0.25 3.36
N MET A 349 -19.39 0.25 4.01
CA MET A 349 -18.82 1.57 3.76
C MET A 349 -18.31 1.68 2.32
N LYS A 350 -18.48 2.87 1.76
CA LYS A 350 -17.96 3.23 0.43
C LYS A 350 -16.91 4.31 0.55
N ASP A 351 -15.95 4.30 -0.36
CA ASP A 351 -14.97 5.38 -0.44
C ASP A 351 -15.67 6.73 -0.68
N GLY A 352 -15.27 7.74 0.10
CA GLY A 352 -15.87 9.08 0.05
C GLY A 352 -17.21 9.23 0.77
N ASP A 353 -17.69 8.22 1.52
CA ASP A 353 -18.82 8.43 2.43
C ASP A 353 -18.47 9.47 3.49
N VAL A 354 -19.27 10.53 3.61
CA VAL A 354 -19.19 11.51 4.70
C VAL A 354 -20.17 11.09 5.79
N VAL A 355 -19.66 10.85 7.01
CA VAL A 355 -20.38 10.07 8.04
C VAL A 355 -20.47 10.80 9.37
N GLU A 356 -21.63 10.68 10.03
CA GLU A 356 -21.82 10.96 11.45
C GLU A 356 -22.38 9.70 12.13
N PHE A 357 -21.57 9.07 13.01
CA PHE A 357 -22.01 7.91 13.76
C PHE A 357 -22.85 8.29 14.97
N ARG A 358 -23.96 7.57 15.17
CA ARG A 358 -24.80 7.64 16.37
C ARG A 358 -24.57 6.38 17.20
N PHE A 359 -24.17 6.56 18.42
CA PHE A 359 -23.86 5.49 19.36
C PHE A 359 -24.37 5.81 20.76
N ASN A 360 -24.52 4.81 21.58
CA ASN A 360 -24.84 4.92 23.01
C ASN A 360 -23.97 3.94 23.80
N VAL A 361 -23.27 4.42 24.83
CA VAL A 361 -22.35 3.64 25.69
C VAL A 361 -22.85 3.68 27.13
#